data_e9f856d81300592803b058663f765440
#
_entry.id   e9f856d81300592803b058663f765440
#
_cell.length_a   1.000
_cell.length_b   1.000
_cell.length_c   1.000
_cell.angle_alpha   90.00
_cell.angle_beta   90.00
_cell.angle_gamma   90.00
#
_symmetry.space_group_name_H-M   'P 1'
#
loop_
_entity.id
_entity.type
_entity.pdbx_description
1 polymer ?
#
loop_
_entity_poly.entity_id
_entity_poly.type
_entity_poly.pdbx_seq_one_letter_code
_entity_poly.pdbx_strand_id
1 'polypeptide(L)'
;TSGLTLPEGEWITRFTIDSDVAPQTNASIFFYGTINPALPTKEPADFASHYNPVSPPEKYYDYQASPDYVRFQNCASGTLTDKDTGAVVASSDELCSWMRVRDEFPSVQAYKVVRTNPVVVGKPANFFINGTAKAKSEGGTPTPFTIVDLLPVGFDVDDASKIVPEKRSTLKNPDGTPYDLSKVTVEIEKNYNNTGRTLIRWNVPDPVEGSLYSSFDVNVLATAPAGKNTNDA
;
A
#
# COMPACT_ATOMS: atom_id res chain seq x y z
N THR A 1 -17.99 29.29 -2.32
CA THR A 1 -17.56 28.09 -3.10
C THR A 1 -18.55 27.89 -4.23
N SER A 2 -18.21 28.33 -5.44
CA SER A 2 -18.96 27.98 -6.64
C SER A 2 -18.58 26.54 -6.96
N GLY A 3 -19.49 25.58 -6.74
CA GLY A 3 -19.32 24.21 -7.22
C GLY A 3 -19.40 24.23 -8.76
N LEU A 4 -18.32 23.92 -9.43
CA LEU A 4 -18.34 23.65 -10.86
C LEU A 4 -18.90 22.27 -11.09
N THR A 5 -20.01 22.17 -11.79
CA THR A 5 -20.58 20.87 -12.21
C THR A 5 -20.17 20.64 -13.65
N LEU A 6 -19.48 19.56 -13.91
CA LEU A 6 -19.12 19.12 -15.25
C LEU A 6 -20.15 18.09 -15.75
N PRO A 7 -20.39 18.00 -17.06
CA PRO A 7 -21.09 16.88 -17.66
C PRO A 7 -20.41 15.53 -17.30
N GLU A 8 -21.22 14.47 -17.31
CA GLU A 8 -20.70 13.12 -17.05
C GLU A 8 -19.61 12.75 -18.08
N GLY A 9 -18.47 12.27 -17.57
CA GLY A 9 -17.31 11.88 -18.39
C GLY A 9 -16.37 13.03 -18.77
N GLU A 10 -16.68 14.27 -18.40
CA GLU A 10 -15.79 15.41 -18.63
C GLU A 10 -14.91 15.69 -17.42
N TRP A 11 -13.67 16.12 -17.69
CA TRP A 11 -12.66 16.43 -16.67
C TRP A 11 -11.96 17.73 -16.97
N ILE A 12 -11.65 18.51 -15.94
CA ILE A 12 -10.88 19.73 -16.08
C ILE A 12 -9.42 19.37 -16.32
N THR A 13 -8.90 19.77 -17.46
CA THR A 13 -7.48 19.65 -17.80
C THR A 13 -6.70 20.95 -17.60
N ARG A 14 -7.41 22.07 -17.61
CA ARG A 14 -6.84 23.42 -17.40
C ARG A 14 -7.91 24.36 -16.90
N PHE A 15 -7.55 25.26 -15.98
CA PHE A 15 -8.39 26.37 -15.57
C PHE A 15 -7.55 27.62 -15.37
N THR A 16 -8.20 28.78 -15.52
CA THR A 16 -7.61 30.08 -15.25
C THR A 16 -8.44 30.76 -14.17
N ILE A 17 -7.77 31.44 -13.26
CA ILE A 17 -8.41 32.21 -12.21
C ILE A 17 -7.94 33.64 -12.34
N ASP A 18 -8.90 34.54 -12.52
CA ASP A 18 -8.65 35.98 -12.53
C ASP A 18 -9.05 36.55 -11.17
N SER A 19 -8.19 37.37 -10.60
CA SER A 19 -8.42 38.00 -9.30
C SER A 19 -7.76 39.37 -9.23
N ASP A 20 -8.48 40.35 -8.70
CA ASP A 20 -7.89 41.64 -8.34
C ASP A 20 -6.96 41.45 -7.14
N VAL A 21 -5.73 41.93 -7.28
CA VAL A 21 -4.71 41.89 -6.22
C VAL A 21 -4.30 43.32 -5.89
N ALA A 22 -4.46 43.72 -4.62
CA ALA A 22 -4.00 45.02 -4.17
C ALA A 22 -2.45 45.08 -4.13
N PRO A 23 -1.86 46.26 -4.35
CA PRO A 23 -0.41 46.44 -4.26
C PRO A 23 0.15 45.93 -2.93
N GLN A 24 1.30 45.26 -2.99
CA GLN A 24 2.00 44.72 -1.83
C GLN A 24 1.23 43.64 -1.02
N THR A 25 0.27 42.98 -1.65
CA THR A 25 -0.47 41.88 -1.05
C THR A 25 -0.19 40.56 -1.77
N ASN A 26 -0.42 39.43 -1.07
CA ASN A 26 -0.38 38.12 -1.64
C ASN A 26 -1.80 37.58 -1.84
N ALA A 27 -2.04 36.95 -2.96
CA ALA A 27 -3.24 36.14 -3.18
C ALA A 27 -2.88 34.66 -3.12
N SER A 28 -3.67 33.92 -2.35
CA SER A 28 -3.54 32.45 -2.29
C SER A 28 -4.85 31.83 -2.75
N ILE A 29 -4.73 30.86 -3.64
CA ILE A 29 -5.87 30.18 -4.22
C ILE A 29 -5.76 28.72 -3.86
N PHE A 30 -6.82 28.19 -3.24
CA PHE A 30 -6.93 26.78 -2.90
C PHE A 30 -8.10 26.18 -3.69
N PHE A 31 -7.87 25.04 -4.26
CA PHE A 31 -8.92 24.26 -4.91
C PHE A 31 -8.83 22.80 -4.50
N TYR A 32 -9.98 22.15 -4.52
CA TYR A 32 -10.12 20.71 -4.25
C TYR A 32 -10.76 20.09 -5.49
N GLY A 33 -10.27 18.94 -5.85
CA GLY A 33 -10.78 18.19 -7.00
C GLY A 33 -10.76 16.69 -6.73
N THR A 34 -11.60 15.97 -7.47
CA THR A 34 -11.57 14.52 -7.50
C THR A 34 -10.66 14.09 -8.64
N ILE A 35 -9.80 13.11 -8.38
CA ILE A 35 -8.96 12.52 -9.43
C ILE A 35 -9.83 11.71 -10.37
N ASN A 36 -9.61 11.90 -11.68
CA ASN A 36 -10.29 11.09 -12.71
C ASN A 36 -10.00 9.61 -12.48
N PRO A 37 -11.02 8.76 -12.23
CA PRO A 37 -10.81 7.33 -12.02
C PRO A 37 -10.27 6.58 -13.25
N ALA A 38 -10.35 7.18 -14.44
CA ALA A 38 -9.74 6.64 -15.65
C ALA A 38 -8.25 6.92 -15.78
N LEU A 39 -7.66 7.77 -14.89
CA LEU A 39 -6.22 7.96 -14.87
C LEU A 39 -5.51 6.65 -14.47
N PRO A 40 -4.41 6.29 -15.15
CA PRO A 40 -3.65 5.12 -14.77
C PRO A 40 -3.03 5.31 -13.38
N THR A 41 -3.09 4.28 -12.59
CA THR A 41 -2.44 4.21 -11.28
C THR A 41 -1.14 3.41 -11.34
N LYS A 42 -0.99 2.64 -12.43
CA LYS A 42 0.24 1.99 -12.85
C LYS A 42 0.55 2.46 -14.26
N GLU A 43 1.82 2.44 -14.61
CA GLU A 43 2.24 2.85 -15.93
C GLU A 43 1.75 1.88 -17.01
N PRO A 44 0.82 2.28 -17.89
CA PRO A 44 0.44 1.49 -19.07
C PRO A 44 1.46 1.69 -20.19
N ALA A 45 1.59 0.70 -21.07
CA ALA A 45 2.50 0.76 -22.21
C ALA A 45 2.20 1.92 -23.18
N ASP A 46 0.97 2.39 -23.22
CA ASP A 46 0.50 3.45 -24.10
C ASP A 46 0.18 4.77 -23.38
N PHE A 47 0.70 4.94 -22.16
CA PHE A 47 0.44 6.09 -21.31
C PHE A 47 0.60 7.43 -22.03
N ALA A 48 1.67 7.58 -22.78
CA ALA A 48 1.98 8.81 -23.47
C ALA A 48 0.91 9.22 -24.50
N SER A 49 0.32 8.27 -25.20
CA SER A 49 -0.70 8.53 -26.22
C SER A 49 -2.03 8.96 -25.61
N HIS A 50 -2.32 8.49 -24.41
CA HIS A 50 -3.61 8.77 -23.76
C HIS A 50 -3.63 10.08 -22.96
N TYR A 51 -2.53 10.39 -22.28
CA TYR A 51 -2.55 11.43 -21.24
C TYR A 51 -1.61 12.60 -21.50
N ASN A 52 -0.76 12.48 -22.50
CA ASN A 52 0.20 13.53 -22.81
C ASN A 52 0.44 13.69 -24.31
N PRO A 53 -0.56 14.14 -25.07
CA PRO A 53 -0.46 14.22 -26.53
C PRO A 53 0.50 15.31 -27.04
N VAL A 54 0.89 16.27 -26.20
CA VAL A 54 1.64 17.46 -26.62
C VAL A 54 3.03 17.59 -25.97
N SER A 55 3.36 16.74 -25.04
CA SER A 55 4.64 16.81 -24.32
C SER A 55 5.27 15.43 -24.18
N PRO A 56 6.59 15.35 -24.12
CA PRO A 56 7.24 14.07 -23.86
C PRO A 56 6.72 13.45 -22.57
N PRO A 57 6.37 12.16 -22.56
CA PRO A 57 5.81 11.47 -21.40
C PRO A 57 6.67 11.61 -20.15
N GLU A 58 7.97 11.58 -20.30
CA GLU A 58 8.96 11.68 -19.24
C GLU A 58 8.88 12.99 -18.43
N LYS A 59 8.19 14.00 -18.93
CA LYS A 59 7.94 15.24 -18.18
C LYS A 59 6.77 15.13 -17.19
N TYR A 60 5.91 14.15 -17.37
CA TYR A 60 4.64 14.04 -16.63
C TYR A 60 4.56 12.86 -15.69
N TYR A 61 5.44 11.87 -15.85
CA TYR A 61 5.50 10.72 -14.98
C TYR A 61 6.94 10.24 -14.78
N ASP A 62 7.17 9.56 -13.71
CA ASP A 62 8.46 9.01 -13.32
C ASP A 62 8.37 7.50 -13.18
N TYR A 63 8.91 6.78 -14.14
CA TYR A 63 8.93 5.32 -14.16
C TYR A 63 9.76 4.68 -13.07
N GLN A 64 10.72 5.42 -12.52
CA GLN A 64 11.68 4.87 -11.57
C GLN A 64 11.15 4.91 -10.13
N ALA A 65 10.05 5.59 -9.91
CA ALA A 65 9.65 5.88 -8.55
C ALA A 65 9.01 4.69 -7.84
N SER A 66 8.15 3.92 -8.49
CA SER A 66 7.54 2.69 -7.94
C SER A 66 6.67 2.00 -8.98
N PRO A 67 6.60 0.67 -9.01
CA PRO A 67 5.64 -0.06 -9.83
C PRO A 67 4.17 0.13 -9.39
N ASP A 68 3.94 0.76 -8.23
CA ASP A 68 2.63 0.84 -7.60
C ASP A 68 1.94 2.19 -7.79
N TYR A 69 2.61 3.16 -8.39
CA TYR A 69 2.02 4.48 -8.64
C TYR A 69 2.59 5.14 -9.88
N VAL A 70 1.84 6.10 -10.42
CA VAL A 70 2.27 7.00 -11.48
C VAL A 70 2.40 8.41 -10.95
N ARG A 71 3.41 9.14 -11.40
CA ARG A 71 3.57 10.56 -11.08
C ARG A 71 3.00 11.43 -12.20
N PHE A 72 2.27 12.44 -11.80
CA PHE A 72 1.78 13.49 -12.68
C PHE A 72 2.36 14.81 -12.25
N GLN A 73 2.78 15.59 -13.25
CA GLN A 73 3.22 16.95 -13.03
C GLN A 73 2.01 17.88 -13.06
N ASN A 74 1.87 18.71 -12.03
CA ASN A 74 0.91 19.80 -12.01
C ASN A 74 1.67 21.12 -12.04
N CYS A 75 1.38 21.94 -13.06
CA CYS A 75 2.12 23.16 -13.32
C CYS A 75 1.20 24.37 -13.20
N ALA A 76 1.73 25.48 -12.73
CA ALA A 76 1.04 26.74 -12.66
C ALA A 76 1.96 27.90 -13.10
N SER A 77 1.39 28.85 -13.79
CA SER A 77 2.02 30.13 -14.09
C SER A 77 1.04 31.25 -13.80
N GLY A 78 1.54 32.45 -13.60
CA GLY A 78 0.73 33.65 -13.35
C GLY A 78 1.17 34.83 -14.18
N THR A 79 0.21 35.67 -14.51
CA THR A 79 0.44 36.98 -15.17
C THR A 79 -0.20 38.08 -14.35
N LEU A 80 0.52 39.15 -14.15
CA LEU A 80 -0.02 40.38 -13.58
C LEU A 80 -0.28 41.36 -14.71
N THR A 81 -1.51 41.84 -14.81
CA THR A 81 -1.92 42.82 -15.81
C THR A 81 -2.31 44.12 -15.13
N ASP A 82 -1.95 45.22 -15.72
CA ASP A 82 -2.45 46.54 -15.33
C ASP A 82 -3.96 46.63 -15.67
N LYS A 83 -4.76 47.03 -14.69
CA LYS A 83 -6.21 46.99 -14.79
C LYS A 83 -6.77 48.02 -15.79
N ASP A 84 -6.12 49.14 -15.90
CA ASP A 84 -6.60 50.28 -16.71
C ASP A 84 -6.19 50.12 -18.18
N THR A 85 -5.00 49.59 -18.41
CA THR A 85 -4.44 49.48 -19.77
C THR A 85 -4.51 48.07 -20.34
N GLY A 86 -4.72 47.06 -19.51
CA GLY A 86 -4.66 45.63 -19.90
C GLY A 86 -3.25 45.14 -20.23
N ALA A 87 -2.22 45.98 -20.02
CA ALA A 87 -0.86 45.61 -20.31
C ALA A 87 -0.31 44.58 -19.30
N VAL A 88 0.44 43.59 -19.78
CA VAL A 88 1.15 42.66 -18.89
C VAL A 88 2.30 43.40 -18.21
N VAL A 89 2.27 43.46 -16.89
CA VAL A 89 3.25 44.18 -16.06
C VAL A 89 4.34 43.20 -15.58
N ALA A 90 3.94 41.97 -15.29
CA ALA A 90 4.84 40.88 -14.89
C ALA A 90 4.25 39.49 -15.21
N SER A 91 5.10 38.53 -15.37
CA SER A 91 4.73 37.12 -15.49
C SER A 91 5.69 36.27 -14.68
N SER A 92 5.20 35.18 -14.12
CA SER A 92 6.05 34.15 -13.52
C SER A 92 6.45 33.12 -14.56
N ASP A 93 7.58 32.50 -14.32
CA ASP A 93 7.87 31.21 -14.97
C ASP A 93 6.84 30.15 -14.56
N GLU A 94 6.71 29.13 -15.39
CA GLU A 94 5.90 27.98 -15.03
C GLU A 94 6.56 27.20 -13.90
N LEU A 95 5.88 27.04 -12.79
CA LEU A 95 6.31 26.25 -11.64
C LEU A 95 5.51 24.98 -11.56
N CYS A 96 6.20 23.86 -11.43
CA CYS A 96 5.60 22.54 -11.45
C CYS A 96 5.85 21.78 -10.15
N SER A 97 4.85 21.01 -9.74
CA SER A 97 4.92 20.08 -8.62
C SER A 97 4.48 18.70 -9.06
N TRP A 98 5.03 17.67 -8.41
CA TRP A 98 4.69 16.29 -8.71
C TRP A 98 3.61 15.75 -7.77
N MET A 99 2.62 15.11 -8.34
CA MET A 99 1.58 14.38 -7.64
C MET A 99 1.71 12.90 -7.94
N ARG A 100 1.60 12.07 -6.91
CA ARG A 100 1.53 10.61 -7.05
C ARG A 100 0.09 10.17 -7.11
N VAL A 101 -0.23 9.35 -8.08
CA VAL A 101 -1.53 8.69 -8.20
C VAL A 101 -1.29 7.19 -8.17
N ARG A 102 -1.93 6.52 -7.26
CA ARG A 102 -1.91 5.07 -7.16
C ARG A 102 -3.31 4.55 -6.87
N ASP A 103 -3.57 3.35 -7.29
CA ASP A 103 -4.74 2.62 -6.83
C ASP A 103 -4.51 2.15 -5.39
N GLU A 104 -5.51 2.25 -4.57
CA GLU A 104 -5.48 1.67 -3.24
C GLU A 104 -6.04 0.26 -3.33
N PHE A 105 -5.14 -0.69 -3.47
CA PHE A 105 -5.51 -2.10 -3.42
C PHE A 105 -5.66 -2.56 -1.96
N PRO A 106 -6.50 -3.57 -1.71
CA PRO A 106 -6.39 -4.32 -0.46
C PRO A 106 -4.93 -4.76 -0.27
N SER A 107 -4.41 -4.57 0.91
CA SER A 107 -3.02 -4.91 1.20
C SER A 107 -2.93 -5.86 2.38
N VAL A 108 -1.99 -6.80 2.29
CA VAL A 108 -1.61 -7.67 3.40
C VAL A 108 -0.13 -7.45 3.67
N GLN A 109 0.21 -7.23 4.94
CA GLN A 109 1.58 -7.12 5.40
C GLN A 109 1.84 -8.19 6.43
N ALA A 110 2.98 -8.87 6.32
CA ALA A 110 3.43 -9.84 7.31
C ALA A 110 4.67 -9.32 8.03
N TYR A 111 4.75 -9.60 9.32
CA TYR A 111 5.88 -9.28 10.16
C TYR A 111 6.18 -10.46 11.09
N LYS A 112 7.45 -10.82 11.21
CA LYS A 112 7.88 -11.95 12.03
C LYS A 112 9.01 -11.56 12.96
N VAL A 113 9.00 -12.13 14.16
CA VAL A 113 10.05 -11.98 15.17
C VAL A 113 10.39 -13.32 15.80
N VAL A 114 11.67 -13.57 15.97
CA VAL A 114 12.18 -14.63 16.87
C VAL A 114 12.22 -14.05 18.28
N ARG A 115 11.48 -14.64 19.20
CA ARG A 115 11.46 -14.21 20.61
C ARG A 115 12.50 -14.90 21.49
N THR A 116 13.01 -16.04 21.00
CA THR A 116 14.09 -16.78 21.67
C THR A 116 15.43 -16.41 21.04
N ASN A 117 16.33 -15.83 21.80
CA ASN A 117 17.67 -15.49 21.34
C ASN A 117 18.71 -15.66 22.47
N PRO A 118 19.74 -16.50 22.30
CA PRO A 118 20.03 -17.32 21.13
C PRO A 118 19.10 -18.52 21.00
N VAL A 119 18.93 -18.97 19.77
CA VAL A 119 18.28 -20.25 19.44
C VAL A 119 19.27 -21.39 19.63
N VAL A 120 18.87 -22.46 20.33
CA VAL A 120 19.73 -23.57 20.70
C VAL A 120 19.17 -24.88 20.16
N VAL A 121 20.02 -25.68 19.50
CA VAL A 121 19.68 -27.03 19.02
C VAL A 121 19.16 -27.89 20.16
N GLY A 122 18.09 -28.63 19.91
CA GLY A 122 17.43 -29.50 20.89
C GLY A 122 16.57 -28.73 21.93
N LYS A 123 16.43 -27.43 21.77
CA LYS A 123 15.51 -26.59 22.57
C LYS A 123 14.44 -25.97 21.69
N PRO A 124 13.23 -25.72 22.22
CA PRO A 124 12.23 -24.97 21.48
C PRO A 124 12.65 -23.51 21.30
N ALA A 125 12.31 -22.94 20.17
CA ALA A 125 12.42 -21.50 19.91
C ALA A 125 11.02 -20.92 19.67
N ASN A 126 10.74 -19.78 20.29
CA ASN A 126 9.45 -19.10 20.14
C ASN A 126 9.50 -18.06 19.03
N PHE A 127 8.54 -18.12 18.14
CA PHE A 127 8.30 -17.17 17.07
C PHE A 127 6.98 -16.43 17.27
N PHE A 128 6.94 -15.22 16.77
CA PHE A 128 5.74 -14.41 16.69
C PHE A 128 5.55 -13.96 15.25
N ILE A 129 4.34 -14.07 14.74
CA ILE A 129 3.93 -13.55 13.44
C ILE A 129 2.76 -12.58 13.61
N ASN A 130 2.77 -11.53 12.80
CA ASN A 130 1.68 -10.60 12.66
C ASN A 130 1.36 -10.45 11.18
N GLY A 131 0.12 -10.71 10.80
CA GLY A 131 -0.42 -10.39 9.49
C GLY A 131 -1.47 -9.30 9.61
N THR A 132 -1.31 -8.21 8.88
CA THR A 132 -2.27 -7.10 8.87
C THR A 132 -2.90 -6.99 7.50
N ALA A 133 -4.23 -7.11 7.45
CA ALA A 133 -5.03 -6.87 6.25
C ALA A 133 -5.69 -5.50 6.33
N LYS A 134 -5.64 -4.77 5.24
CA LYS A 134 -6.36 -3.50 5.06
C LYS A 134 -7.19 -3.57 3.79
N ALA A 135 -8.45 -3.18 3.89
CA ALA A 135 -9.25 -2.92 2.70
C ALA A 135 -8.70 -1.71 1.95
N LYS A 136 -9.17 -1.53 0.74
CA LYS A 136 -9.00 -0.29 0.00
C LYS A 136 -9.63 0.86 0.82
N SER A 137 -8.94 1.99 1.01
CA SER A 137 -9.56 3.16 1.61
C SER A 137 -10.73 3.65 0.73
N GLU A 138 -11.73 4.28 1.30
CA GLU A 138 -12.95 4.73 0.61
C GLU A 138 -13.78 3.60 -0.05
N GLY A 139 -14.39 2.77 0.80
CA GLY A 139 -15.43 1.83 0.39
C GLY A 139 -14.92 0.57 -0.30
N GLY A 140 -13.63 0.29 -0.16
CA GLY A 140 -13.07 -0.98 -0.58
C GLY A 140 -13.63 -2.13 0.24
N THR A 141 -13.87 -3.26 -0.41
CA THR A 141 -14.31 -4.47 0.26
C THR A 141 -13.10 -5.17 0.87
N PRO A 142 -13.14 -5.53 2.17
CA PRO A 142 -12.15 -6.43 2.75
C PRO A 142 -12.05 -7.74 1.99
N THR A 143 -10.90 -8.38 2.02
CA THR A 143 -10.65 -9.64 1.33
C THR A 143 -10.15 -10.71 2.29
N PRO A 144 -10.40 -12.01 2.00
CA PRO A 144 -9.70 -13.09 2.66
C PRO A 144 -8.18 -12.96 2.47
N PHE A 145 -7.40 -13.48 3.40
CA PHE A 145 -5.95 -13.50 3.23
C PHE A 145 -5.30 -14.74 3.86
N THR A 146 -4.09 -15.03 3.41
CA THR A 146 -3.25 -16.10 3.94
C THR A 146 -1.89 -15.53 4.33
N ILE A 147 -1.41 -15.89 5.52
CA ILE A 147 -0.02 -15.67 5.91
C ILE A 147 0.73 -16.96 5.68
N VAL A 148 1.92 -16.86 5.13
CA VAL A 148 2.79 -17.99 4.86
C VAL A 148 4.12 -17.77 5.55
N ASP A 149 4.61 -18.80 6.24
CA ASP A 149 5.91 -18.82 6.92
C ASP A 149 6.69 -20.05 6.52
N LEU A 150 7.84 -19.87 5.89
CA LEU A 150 8.74 -20.96 5.49
C LEU A 150 9.93 -21.05 6.44
N LEU A 151 9.85 -21.95 7.41
CA LEU A 151 10.89 -22.16 8.41
C LEU A 151 12.24 -22.55 7.78
N PRO A 152 13.39 -22.20 8.37
CA PRO A 152 14.68 -22.66 7.93
C PRO A 152 14.81 -24.20 8.05
N VAL A 153 15.75 -24.77 7.33
CA VAL A 153 16.10 -26.19 7.47
C VAL A 153 16.47 -26.51 8.93
N GLY A 154 15.95 -27.59 9.46
CA GLY A 154 16.18 -27.99 10.84
C GLY A 154 15.30 -27.29 11.88
N PHE A 155 14.34 -26.48 11.43
CA PHE A 155 13.30 -25.92 12.27
C PHE A 155 11.97 -26.58 11.93
N ASP A 156 11.27 -27.07 12.93
CA ASP A 156 10.07 -27.87 12.71
C ASP A 156 8.96 -27.59 13.72
N VAL A 157 7.72 -27.80 13.30
CA VAL A 157 6.53 -27.72 14.14
C VAL A 157 5.75 -29.01 14.00
N ASP A 158 5.48 -29.69 15.11
CA ASP A 158 4.87 -31.01 15.07
C ASP A 158 3.34 -30.98 14.95
N ASP A 159 2.71 -29.94 15.45
CA ASP A 159 1.27 -29.93 15.67
C ASP A 159 0.66 -28.53 15.37
N ALA A 160 -0.12 -28.45 14.30
CA ALA A 160 -0.82 -27.23 13.92
C ALA A 160 -1.83 -26.75 14.97
N SER A 161 -2.40 -27.65 15.76
CA SER A 161 -3.38 -27.31 16.80
C SER A 161 -2.80 -26.46 17.94
N LYS A 162 -1.47 -26.44 18.08
CA LYS A 162 -0.76 -25.61 19.04
C LYS A 162 -0.48 -24.18 18.51
N ILE A 163 -0.68 -23.97 17.22
CA ILE A 163 -0.53 -22.66 16.57
C ILE A 163 -1.89 -22.00 16.48
N VAL A 164 -2.23 -21.20 17.45
CA VAL A 164 -3.54 -20.55 17.50
C VAL A 164 -3.42 -19.02 17.42
N PRO A 165 -4.41 -18.35 16.82
CA PRO A 165 -4.49 -16.91 16.88
C PRO A 165 -4.54 -16.40 18.32
N GLU A 166 -3.79 -15.38 18.62
CA GLU A 166 -3.83 -14.73 19.94
C GLU A 166 -5.14 -13.94 20.11
N LYS A 167 -5.73 -13.99 21.30
CA LYS A 167 -6.96 -13.26 21.63
C LYS A 167 -6.89 -11.74 21.42
N ARG A 168 -5.69 -11.18 21.39
CA ARG A 168 -5.46 -9.75 21.09
C ARG A 168 -5.50 -9.43 19.59
N SER A 169 -5.71 -10.41 18.71
CA SER A 169 -5.93 -10.15 17.29
C SER A 169 -7.11 -9.18 17.09
N THR A 170 -6.96 -8.25 16.15
CA THR A 170 -7.90 -7.15 15.94
C THR A 170 -8.69 -7.28 14.65
N LEU A 171 -8.79 -8.50 14.12
CA LEU A 171 -9.57 -8.78 12.91
C LEU A 171 -11.04 -8.41 13.11
N LYS A 172 -11.62 -7.79 12.10
CA LYS A 172 -13.02 -7.37 12.04
C LYS A 172 -13.66 -7.82 10.74
N ASN A 173 -14.92 -8.18 10.83
CA ASN A 173 -15.80 -8.39 9.69
C ASN A 173 -16.06 -7.08 8.93
N PRO A 174 -16.57 -7.12 7.68
CA PRO A 174 -16.91 -5.91 6.92
C PRO A 174 -17.91 -4.97 7.60
N ASP A 175 -18.73 -5.48 8.51
CA ASP A 175 -19.68 -4.70 9.32
C ASP A 175 -19.05 -4.06 10.57
N GLY A 176 -17.73 -4.23 10.76
CA GLY A 176 -16.98 -3.70 11.89
C GLY A 176 -17.05 -4.56 13.17
N THR A 177 -17.81 -5.65 13.19
CA THR A 177 -17.85 -6.57 14.33
C THR A 177 -16.56 -7.37 14.46
N PRO A 178 -16.18 -7.78 15.69
CA PRO A 178 -15.03 -8.65 15.88
C PRO A 178 -15.13 -9.95 15.07
N TYR A 179 -14.06 -10.33 14.42
CA TYR A 179 -13.99 -11.60 13.69
C TYR A 179 -13.83 -12.79 14.65
N ASP A 180 -14.50 -13.88 14.34
CA ASP A 180 -14.36 -15.12 15.09
C ASP A 180 -13.05 -15.83 14.73
N LEU A 181 -12.07 -15.73 15.63
CA LEU A 181 -10.74 -16.30 15.43
C LEU A 181 -10.73 -17.83 15.33
N SER A 182 -11.79 -18.52 15.76
CA SER A 182 -11.89 -19.98 15.62
C SER A 182 -12.03 -20.44 14.16
N LYS A 183 -12.38 -19.54 13.25
CA LYS A 183 -12.44 -19.79 11.81
C LYS A 183 -11.06 -19.75 11.12
N VAL A 184 -10.06 -19.20 11.77
CA VAL A 184 -8.69 -19.21 11.25
C VAL A 184 -8.14 -20.64 11.32
N THR A 185 -7.74 -21.17 10.18
CA THR A 185 -7.11 -22.49 10.12
C THR A 185 -5.60 -22.38 9.97
N VAL A 186 -4.89 -23.32 10.58
CA VAL A 186 -3.44 -23.42 10.44
C VAL A 186 -3.09 -24.76 9.80
N GLU A 187 -2.29 -24.70 8.76
CA GLU A 187 -1.80 -25.86 8.03
C GLU A 187 -0.29 -25.95 8.11
N ILE A 188 0.26 -27.15 8.23
CA ILE A 188 1.69 -27.41 8.23
C ILE A 188 2.01 -28.37 7.09
N GLU A 189 2.93 -27.99 6.24
CA GLU A 189 3.46 -28.80 5.16
C GLU A 189 4.95 -29.06 5.40
N LYS A 190 5.27 -30.34 5.74
CA LYS A 190 6.64 -30.78 5.97
C LYS A 190 7.36 -30.99 4.64
N ASN A 191 8.68 -30.75 4.65
CA ASN A 191 9.53 -30.94 3.48
C ASN A 191 9.01 -30.22 2.23
N TYR A 192 8.52 -28.98 2.41
CA TYR A 192 7.95 -28.17 1.35
C TYR A 192 8.84 -28.13 0.10
N ASN A 193 8.29 -28.50 -1.04
CA ASN A 193 9.00 -28.60 -2.32
C ASN A 193 10.32 -29.40 -2.27
N ASN A 194 10.40 -30.42 -1.42
CA ASN A 194 11.60 -31.25 -1.20
C ASN A 194 12.84 -30.46 -0.72
N THR A 195 12.64 -29.36 -0.02
CA THR A 195 13.71 -28.50 0.48
C THR A 195 14.18 -28.84 1.88
N GLY A 196 13.52 -29.78 2.57
CA GLY A 196 13.74 -30.08 3.99
C GLY A 196 13.21 -28.98 4.93
N ARG A 197 12.47 -28.00 4.41
CA ARG A 197 11.87 -26.90 5.16
C ARG A 197 10.40 -27.20 5.49
N THR A 198 9.92 -26.62 6.57
CA THR A 198 8.51 -26.71 6.96
C THR A 198 7.80 -25.41 6.62
N LEU A 199 6.68 -25.50 5.89
CA LEU A 199 5.80 -24.38 5.58
C LEU A 199 4.63 -24.37 6.55
N ILE A 200 4.28 -23.19 7.05
CA ILE A 200 3.11 -22.95 7.89
C ILE A 200 2.21 -21.94 7.17
N ARG A 201 0.91 -22.23 7.09
CA ARG A 201 -0.09 -21.31 6.52
C ARG A 201 -1.15 -21.01 7.57
N TRP A 202 -1.45 -19.73 7.76
CA TRP A 202 -2.63 -19.24 8.49
C TRP A 202 -3.63 -18.75 7.46
N ASN A 203 -4.75 -19.45 7.34
CA ASN A 203 -5.81 -19.08 6.39
C ASN A 203 -6.91 -18.33 7.13
N VAL A 204 -7.21 -17.12 6.69
CA VAL A 204 -8.35 -16.32 7.11
C VAL A 204 -9.35 -16.34 5.95
N PRO A 205 -10.38 -17.24 6.00
CA PRO A 205 -11.20 -17.56 4.84
C PRO A 205 -12.22 -16.48 4.49
N ASP A 206 -12.59 -15.67 5.47
CA ASP A 206 -13.60 -14.62 5.28
C ASP A 206 -12.94 -13.27 4.98
N PRO A 207 -13.65 -12.35 4.31
CA PRO A 207 -13.19 -10.97 4.16
C PRO A 207 -13.08 -10.27 5.50
N VAL A 208 -11.89 -9.73 5.82
CA VAL A 208 -11.62 -9.08 7.10
C VAL A 208 -10.65 -7.92 6.95
N GLU A 209 -10.64 -7.04 7.96
CA GLU A 209 -9.63 -6.02 8.18
C GLU A 209 -9.01 -6.17 9.56
N GLY A 210 -7.80 -5.67 9.73
CA GLY A 210 -7.10 -5.66 11.00
C GLY A 210 -5.94 -6.61 11.04
N SER A 211 -5.51 -6.98 12.24
CA SER A 211 -4.29 -7.75 12.47
C SER A 211 -4.58 -9.11 13.09
N LEU A 212 -3.96 -10.14 12.51
CA LEU A 212 -3.85 -11.47 13.07
C LEU A 212 -2.50 -11.58 13.80
N TYR A 213 -2.52 -11.96 15.05
CA TYR A 213 -1.33 -12.26 15.84
C TYR A 213 -1.27 -13.74 16.18
N SER A 214 -0.10 -14.35 16.06
CA SER A 214 0.13 -15.73 16.46
C SER A 214 1.54 -15.89 17.02
N SER A 215 1.65 -16.55 18.18
CA SER A 215 2.92 -17.00 18.75
C SER A 215 2.94 -18.51 18.76
N PHE A 216 4.07 -19.08 18.39
CA PHE A 216 4.23 -20.53 18.33
C PHE A 216 5.67 -20.95 18.61
N ASP A 217 5.79 -22.16 19.12
CA ASP A 217 7.08 -22.78 19.37
C ASP A 217 7.47 -23.70 18.21
N VAL A 218 8.73 -23.68 17.86
CA VAL A 218 9.33 -24.57 16.88
C VAL A 218 10.41 -25.40 17.54
N ASN A 219 10.53 -26.65 17.14
CA ASN A 219 11.63 -27.53 17.53
C ASN A 219 12.87 -27.19 16.69
N VAL A 220 14.00 -26.99 17.35
CA VAL A 220 15.28 -26.80 16.68
C VAL A 220 16.02 -28.13 16.64
N LEU A 221 16.01 -28.77 15.48
CA LEU A 221 16.56 -30.13 15.28
C LEU A 221 18.09 -30.10 15.19
N ALA A 222 18.71 -31.25 15.39
CA ALA A 222 20.16 -31.39 15.24
C ALA A 222 20.68 -31.10 13.83
N THR A 223 19.81 -31.12 12.85
CA THR A 223 20.10 -30.77 11.45
C THR A 223 20.09 -29.24 11.17
N ALA A 224 19.71 -28.45 12.16
CA ALA A 224 19.75 -26.98 12.00
C ALA A 224 21.20 -26.51 11.81
N PRO A 225 21.52 -25.79 10.74
CA PRO A 225 22.87 -25.31 10.51
C PRO A 225 23.27 -24.29 11.57
N ALA A 226 24.54 -24.36 12.01
CA ALA A 226 25.09 -23.35 12.91
C ALA A 226 25.25 -22.01 12.21
N GLY A 227 25.06 -20.92 12.95
CA GLY A 227 25.22 -19.57 12.45
C GLY A 227 23.90 -18.85 12.17
N LYS A 228 23.94 -17.89 11.26
CA LYS A 228 22.74 -17.11 10.89
C LYS A 228 21.85 -17.91 9.94
N ASN A 229 20.64 -18.17 10.37
CA ASN A 229 19.62 -18.84 9.55
C ASN A 229 18.57 -17.80 9.10
N THR A 230 18.27 -17.79 7.81
CA THR A 230 17.22 -16.94 7.27
C THR A 230 15.89 -17.65 7.33
N ASN A 231 14.87 -16.93 7.76
CA ASN A 231 13.49 -17.37 7.78
C ASN A 231 12.67 -16.40 6.92
N ASP A 232 11.91 -16.93 5.99
CA ASP A 232 11.14 -16.15 5.01
C ASP A 232 9.65 -16.21 5.40
N ALA A 233 9.03 -15.03 5.55
CA ALA A 233 7.62 -14.87 5.84
C ALA A 233 6.97 -13.82 4.92
#